data_54be5d24200af856dcf57be933401d4d
#
_entry.id   54be5d24200af856dcf57be933401d4d
#
_cell.length_a   1.000
_cell.length_b   1.000
_cell.length_c   1.000
_cell.angle_alpha   90.00
_cell.angle_beta   90.00
_cell.angle_gamma   90.00
#
_symmetry.space_group_name_H-M   'P 1'
#
loop_
_entity.id
_entity.type
_entity.pdbx_description
1 polymer ?
#
loop_
_entity_poly.entity_id
_entity_poly.type
_entity_poly.pdbx_seq_one_letter_code
_entity_poly.pdbx_strand_id
1 'polypeptide(L)'
;MLNINLNEYFKKQKKFSGSVLVSKNNEIIFNESYGYSDKEKGIKNTSQTKFMIGSMTKPITALCIMQLSEKGMLSTSQNIEDYFPDLYKGQGITIHHLLTHTSGIPNHIMLRKQIKWGEHHTPQEILQIIKGYKLKFPVGEKWSYSNTNYIILGLIIEMVSGMSYHQYVKNHIFIPANMNNSGFCDEEEKNVANNYIKGEKGFYMDPSIWFACGDIVSTVGDYYLFDRAIQDGKLLKTQIVKEMQKPHHDGKYVKYGYGLIIKKHFDCKSICHGGGIANGYTSHFEKYIDDDITIIVLSNDLVKYQFLSLGGAGGTYIGREIASLIYGKKLGAFKKIF
;
A
#
# COMPACT_ATOMS: atom_id res chain seq x y z
N MET A 1 -5.23 -9.13 30.33
CA MET A 1 -5.89 -9.58 29.08
C MET A 1 -6.74 -8.44 28.55
N LEU A 2 -6.47 -7.97 27.34
CA LEU A 2 -7.35 -6.99 26.66
C LEU A 2 -8.66 -7.70 26.34
N ASN A 3 -9.70 -7.40 27.12
CA ASN A 3 -11.05 -7.96 26.91
C ASN A 3 -11.73 -7.17 25.78
N ILE A 4 -11.12 -7.25 24.55
CA ILE A 4 -11.60 -6.52 23.38
C ILE A 4 -12.55 -7.44 22.66
N ASN A 5 -13.83 -7.14 22.72
CA ASN A 5 -14.81 -7.92 21.97
C ASN A 5 -14.90 -7.44 20.52
N LEU A 6 -13.85 -7.70 19.71
CA LEU A 6 -13.86 -7.40 18.29
C LEU A 6 -15.01 -8.13 17.56
N ASN A 7 -15.40 -9.30 18.04
CA ASN A 7 -16.54 -10.04 17.49
C ASN A 7 -17.83 -9.22 17.63
N GLU A 8 -18.07 -8.59 18.79
CA GLU A 8 -19.25 -7.73 18.98
C GLU A 8 -19.20 -6.47 18.11
N TYR A 9 -18.01 -5.92 17.87
CA TYR A 9 -17.86 -4.81 16.93
C TYR A 9 -18.26 -5.25 15.51
N PHE A 10 -17.73 -6.37 15.01
CA PHE A 10 -18.00 -6.83 13.66
C PHE A 10 -19.42 -7.35 13.46
N LYS A 11 -20.09 -7.90 14.48
CA LYS A 11 -21.54 -8.20 14.44
C LYS A 11 -22.39 -6.98 14.07
N LYS A 12 -21.95 -5.78 14.45
CA LYS A 12 -22.62 -4.51 14.12
C LYS A 12 -22.24 -3.97 12.75
N GLN A 13 -21.11 -4.41 12.17
CA GLN A 13 -20.61 -3.97 10.85
C GLN A 13 -21.21 -4.81 9.70
N LYS A 14 -22.55 -4.90 9.63
CA LYS A 14 -23.29 -5.77 8.67
C LYS A 14 -22.92 -5.56 7.19
N LYS A 15 -22.33 -4.42 6.85
CA LYS A 15 -21.93 -4.09 5.46
C LYS A 15 -20.44 -4.32 5.17
N PHE A 16 -19.64 -4.74 6.16
CA PHE A 16 -18.25 -5.05 5.94
C PHE A 16 -18.12 -6.39 5.21
N SER A 17 -17.36 -6.39 4.11
CA SER A 17 -16.97 -7.59 3.36
C SER A 17 -15.46 -7.58 3.18
N GLY A 18 -14.77 -8.57 3.74
CA GLY A 18 -13.31 -8.63 3.75
C GLY A 18 -12.76 -9.47 4.88
N SER A 19 -11.45 -9.36 5.09
CA SER A 19 -10.72 -10.06 6.15
C SER A 19 -9.96 -9.08 7.04
N VAL A 20 -9.83 -9.44 8.31
CA VAL A 20 -9.16 -8.64 9.35
C VAL A 20 -8.23 -9.52 10.16
N LEU A 21 -7.00 -9.05 10.37
CA LEU A 21 -6.05 -9.66 11.27
C LEU A 21 -5.55 -8.61 12.26
N VAL A 22 -5.52 -8.98 13.54
CA VAL A 22 -4.88 -8.20 14.60
C VAL A 22 -3.90 -9.09 15.33
N SER A 23 -2.67 -8.61 15.49
CA SER A 23 -1.68 -9.27 16.34
C SER A 23 -1.18 -8.32 17.44
N LYS A 24 -0.71 -8.90 18.53
CA LYS A 24 -0.03 -8.21 19.62
C LYS A 24 1.08 -9.09 20.16
N ASN A 25 2.28 -8.52 20.39
CA ASN A 25 3.45 -9.23 20.90
C ASN A 25 3.72 -10.52 20.10
N ASN A 26 3.66 -10.43 18.79
CA ASN A 26 3.85 -11.55 17.86
C ASN A 26 2.78 -12.67 17.95
N GLU A 27 1.67 -12.46 18.66
CA GLU A 27 0.55 -13.41 18.73
C GLU A 27 -0.64 -12.86 17.95
N ILE A 28 -1.24 -13.69 17.09
CA ILE A 28 -2.49 -13.34 16.40
C ILE A 28 -3.62 -13.45 17.42
N ILE A 29 -4.22 -12.31 17.77
CA ILE A 29 -5.34 -12.22 18.73
C ILE A 29 -6.70 -12.14 18.06
N PHE A 30 -6.72 -11.88 16.74
CA PHE A 30 -7.95 -11.84 15.93
C PHE A 30 -7.61 -12.12 14.46
N ASN A 31 -8.36 -13.03 13.81
CA ASN A 31 -8.21 -13.34 12.38
C ASN A 31 -9.53 -13.87 11.84
N GLU A 32 -10.38 -12.95 11.33
CA GLU A 32 -11.75 -13.26 10.91
C GLU A 32 -12.06 -12.67 9.54
N SER A 33 -13.00 -13.30 8.86
CA SER A 33 -13.45 -12.89 7.52
C SER A 33 -14.97 -12.79 7.47
N TYR A 34 -15.47 -11.79 6.74
CA TYR A 34 -16.88 -11.43 6.67
C TYR A 34 -17.32 -11.19 5.24
N GLY A 35 -18.60 -11.38 4.97
CA GLY A 35 -19.18 -11.17 3.64
C GLY A 35 -18.76 -12.21 2.62
N TYR A 36 -18.72 -11.84 1.36
CA TYR A 36 -18.55 -12.75 0.23
C TYR A 36 -17.37 -12.32 -0.65
N SER A 37 -16.56 -13.29 -1.05
CA SER A 37 -15.55 -13.13 -2.12
C SER A 37 -16.21 -13.12 -3.49
N ASP A 38 -17.32 -13.87 -3.65
CA ASP A 38 -18.14 -13.88 -4.85
C ASP A 38 -19.62 -13.95 -4.42
N LYS A 39 -20.33 -12.80 -4.48
CA LYS A 39 -21.74 -12.72 -4.07
C LYS A 39 -22.65 -13.48 -5.01
N GLU A 40 -22.33 -13.44 -6.30
CA GLU A 40 -23.14 -14.08 -7.35
C GLU A 40 -23.15 -15.60 -7.19
N LYS A 41 -22.02 -16.19 -6.74
CA LYS A 41 -21.88 -17.61 -6.46
C LYS A 41 -22.11 -17.99 -5.00
N GLY A 42 -22.35 -17.01 -4.11
CA GLY A 42 -22.53 -17.25 -2.68
C GLY A 42 -21.24 -17.70 -1.96
N ILE A 43 -20.04 -17.45 -2.53
CA ILE A 43 -18.77 -17.86 -1.95
C ILE A 43 -18.36 -16.83 -0.88
N LYS A 44 -18.20 -17.28 0.36
CA LYS A 44 -17.82 -16.41 1.49
C LYS A 44 -16.33 -16.08 1.46
N ASN A 45 -15.98 -14.91 2.01
CA ASN A 45 -14.60 -14.60 2.35
C ASN A 45 -14.09 -15.55 3.44
N THR A 46 -12.81 -15.91 3.33
CA THR A 46 -12.06 -16.72 4.31
C THR A 46 -10.69 -16.09 4.56
N SER A 47 -9.94 -16.59 5.53
CA SER A 47 -8.55 -16.17 5.77
C SER A 47 -7.61 -16.41 4.58
N GLN A 48 -8.02 -17.27 3.62
CA GLN A 48 -7.28 -17.56 2.40
C GLN A 48 -7.76 -16.75 1.19
N THR A 49 -8.78 -15.91 1.36
CA THR A 49 -9.25 -15.02 0.29
C THR A 49 -8.20 -13.95 0.03
N LYS A 50 -7.78 -13.83 -1.23
CA LYS A 50 -6.86 -12.79 -1.68
C LYS A 50 -7.64 -11.54 -2.06
N PHE A 51 -7.06 -10.40 -1.77
CA PHE A 51 -7.60 -9.08 -2.13
C PHE A 51 -6.52 -8.27 -2.84
N MET A 52 -6.92 -7.47 -3.81
CA MET A 52 -6.05 -6.46 -4.36
C MET A 52 -5.75 -5.42 -3.27
N ILE A 53 -4.48 -5.32 -2.85
CA ILE A 53 -4.09 -4.49 -1.70
C ILE A 53 -3.84 -3.02 -2.06
N GLY A 54 -3.85 -2.69 -3.36
CA GLY A 54 -3.65 -1.31 -3.82
C GLY A 54 -2.37 -0.71 -3.27
N SER A 55 -2.45 0.52 -2.78
CA SER A 55 -1.26 1.26 -2.34
C SER A 55 -0.51 0.65 -1.15
N MET A 56 -1.00 -0.41 -0.49
CA MET A 56 -0.18 -1.22 0.42
C MET A 56 0.95 -1.97 -0.31
N THR A 57 0.98 -1.96 -1.64
CA THR A 57 2.12 -2.36 -2.48
C THR A 57 3.34 -1.45 -2.27
N LYS A 58 3.14 -0.16 -1.99
CA LYS A 58 4.23 0.83 -1.92
C LYS A 58 5.29 0.55 -0.84
N PRO A 59 4.93 0.14 0.38
CA PRO A 59 5.94 -0.33 1.34
C PRO A 59 6.82 -1.46 0.81
N ILE A 60 6.23 -2.39 0.03
CA ILE A 60 6.97 -3.50 -0.59
C ILE A 60 7.93 -2.98 -1.66
N THR A 61 7.47 -2.12 -2.56
CA THR A 61 8.32 -1.49 -3.60
C THR A 61 9.44 -0.66 -2.99
N ALA A 62 9.14 0.14 -1.96
CA ALA A 62 10.15 0.92 -1.24
C ALA A 62 11.21 0.00 -0.60
N LEU A 63 10.79 -1.13 -0.02
CA LEU A 63 11.70 -2.10 0.56
C LEU A 63 12.60 -2.73 -0.51
N CYS A 64 12.09 -3.03 -1.71
CA CYS A 64 12.91 -3.52 -2.84
C CYS A 64 14.00 -2.50 -3.23
N ILE A 65 13.67 -1.21 -3.31
CA ILE A 65 14.66 -0.14 -3.55
C ILE A 65 15.72 -0.14 -2.43
N MET A 66 15.30 -0.27 -1.18
CA MET A 66 16.23 -0.26 -0.06
C MET A 66 17.10 -1.53 0.01
N GLN A 67 16.61 -2.68 -0.47
CA GLN A 67 17.43 -3.88 -0.64
C GLN A 67 18.52 -3.69 -1.71
N LEU A 68 18.18 -3.06 -2.84
CA LEU A 68 19.16 -2.72 -3.88
C LEU A 68 20.17 -1.69 -3.37
N SER A 69 19.73 -0.72 -2.59
CA SER A 69 20.61 0.26 -1.93
C SER A 69 21.54 -0.40 -0.89
N GLU A 70 21.04 -1.34 -0.09
CA GLU A 70 21.86 -2.11 0.87
C GLU A 70 22.96 -2.90 0.20
N LYS A 71 22.68 -3.43 -1.01
CA LYS A 71 23.65 -4.15 -1.84
C LYS A 71 24.62 -3.22 -2.58
N GLY A 72 24.48 -1.89 -2.45
CA GLY A 72 25.32 -0.91 -3.16
C GLY A 72 25.03 -0.81 -4.67
N MET A 73 23.92 -1.36 -5.14
CA MET A 73 23.54 -1.35 -6.56
C MET A 73 22.92 -0.02 -7.01
N LEU A 74 22.37 0.74 -6.07
CA LEU A 74 21.86 2.11 -6.26
C LEU A 74 22.01 2.92 -4.98
N SER A 75 21.81 4.26 -5.08
CA SER A 75 21.68 5.15 -3.92
C SER A 75 20.35 5.91 -3.99
N THR A 76 19.70 6.15 -2.84
CA THR A 76 18.49 6.99 -2.79
C THR A 76 18.73 8.44 -3.23
N SER A 77 19.97 8.94 -3.15
CA SER A 77 20.39 10.24 -3.65
C SER A 77 20.65 10.28 -5.16
N GLN A 78 20.67 9.12 -5.84
CA GLN A 78 20.91 9.01 -7.27
C GLN A 78 19.78 9.67 -8.05
N ASN A 79 20.18 10.37 -9.14
CA ASN A 79 19.22 11.07 -9.99
C ASN A 79 18.47 10.10 -10.90
N ILE A 80 17.17 10.33 -11.13
CA ILE A 80 16.37 9.50 -12.04
C ILE A 80 16.84 9.66 -13.51
N GLU A 81 17.53 10.73 -13.86
CA GLU A 81 18.10 10.95 -15.19
C GLU A 81 19.15 9.89 -15.57
N ASP A 82 19.80 9.26 -14.57
CA ASP A 82 20.73 8.15 -14.79
C ASP A 82 20.03 6.93 -15.41
N TYR A 83 18.73 6.79 -15.18
CA TYR A 83 17.88 5.71 -15.72
C TYR A 83 17.00 6.17 -16.89
N PHE A 84 16.52 7.40 -16.82
CA PHE A 84 15.58 8.01 -17.79
C PHE A 84 16.09 9.39 -18.21
N PRO A 85 17.08 9.49 -19.12
CA PRO A 85 17.77 10.75 -19.46
C PRO A 85 16.88 11.88 -19.93
N ASP A 86 15.72 11.52 -20.49
CA ASP A 86 14.77 12.50 -21.02
C ASP A 86 13.57 12.79 -20.08
N LEU A 87 13.46 12.09 -18.95
CA LEU A 87 12.36 12.28 -18.03
C LEU A 87 12.69 13.41 -17.06
N TYR A 88 12.06 14.57 -17.24
CA TYR A 88 12.29 15.77 -16.41
C TYR A 88 13.76 16.20 -16.33
N LYS A 89 14.46 16.19 -17.47
CA LYS A 89 15.87 16.53 -17.58
C LYS A 89 16.21 17.86 -16.90
N GLY A 90 17.28 17.86 -16.10
CA GLY A 90 17.77 19.04 -15.40
C GLY A 90 16.96 19.44 -14.15
N GLN A 91 15.97 18.65 -13.76
CA GLN A 91 15.14 18.98 -12.59
C GLN A 91 15.70 18.45 -11.26
N GLY A 92 16.72 17.58 -11.29
CA GLY A 92 17.37 17.05 -10.09
C GLY A 92 16.47 16.13 -9.24
N ILE A 93 15.56 15.38 -9.89
CA ILE A 93 14.71 14.44 -9.19
C ILE A 93 15.53 13.21 -8.80
N THR A 94 15.56 12.84 -7.54
CA THR A 94 16.24 11.65 -7.04
C THR A 94 15.27 10.53 -6.68
N ILE A 95 15.78 9.30 -6.48
CA ILE A 95 15.04 8.17 -5.94
C ILE A 95 14.39 8.54 -4.60
N HIS A 96 15.07 9.31 -3.75
CA HIS A 96 14.51 9.84 -2.50
C HIS A 96 13.22 10.65 -2.73
N HIS A 97 13.20 11.54 -3.72
CA HIS A 97 12.02 12.35 -4.03
C HIS A 97 10.84 11.49 -4.52
N LEU A 98 11.11 10.38 -5.22
CA LEU A 98 10.07 9.42 -5.61
C LEU A 98 9.50 8.68 -4.40
N LEU A 99 10.38 8.13 -3.55
CA LEU A 99 10.01 7.38 -2.35
C LEU A 99 9.17 8.20 -1.38
N THR A 100 9.40 9.51 -1.32
CA THR A 100 8.78 10.45 -0.36
C THR A 100 7.63 11.27 -0.92
N HIS A 101 7.29 11.14 -2.22
CA HIS A 101 6.29 11.95 -2.89
C HIS A 101 6.58 13.47 -2.92
N THR A 102 7.86 13.83 -2.96
CA THR A 102 8.32 15.22 -3.06
C THR A 102 8.90 15.59 -4.43
N SER A 103 8.71 14.72 -5.43
CA SER A 103 9.22 14.91 -6.80
C SER A 103 8.51 15.99 -7.61
N GLY A 104 7.27 16.32 -7.28
CA GLY A 104 6.41 17.18 -8.10
C GLY A 104 5.78 16.48 -9.32
N ILE A 105 6.13 15.22 -9.61
CA ILE A 105 5.61 14.46 -10.77
C ILE A 105 4.09 14.28 -10.66
N PRO A 106 3.31 14.60 -11.72
CA PRO A 106 1.88 14.38 -11.74
C PRO A 106 1.49 12.92 -11.51
N ASN A 107 0.34 12.72 -10.86
CA ASN A 107 -0.22 11.39 -10.64
C ASN A 107 -0.96 10.93 -11.89
N HIS A 108 -0.48 9.89 -12.55
CA HIS A 108 -1.04 9.37 -13.81
C HIS A 108 -2.51 8.94 -13.68
N ILE A 109 -2.93 8.43 -12.54
CA ILE A 109 -4.34 8.03 -12.29
C ILE A 109 -5.33 9.21 -12.45
N MET A 110 -4.86 10.44 -12.30
CA MET A 110 -5.68 11.65 -12.48
C MET A 110 -5.79 12.08 -13.94
N LEU A 111 -5.00 11.50 -14.84
CA LEU A 111 -4.95 11.85 -16.28
C LEU A 111 -5.92 10.98 -17.10
N ARG A 112 -7.21 10.95 -16.72
CA ARG A 112 -8.24 10.04 -17.25
C ARG A 112 -8.53 10.18 -18.74
N LYS A 113 -8.13 11.30 -19.35
CA LYS A 113 -8.27 11.50 -20.80
C LYS A 113 -7.22 10.71 -21.60
N GLN A 114 -6.02 10.57 -21.05
CA GLN A 114 -4.89 9.89 -21.65
C GLN A 114 -4.71 8.47 -21.15
N ILE A 115 -5.02 8.23 -19.87
CA ILE A 115 -4.90 6.92 -19.22
C ILE A 115 -6.29 6.48 -18.79
N LYS A 116 -6.92 5.68 -19.65
CA LYS A 116 -8.26 5.15 -19.39
C LYS A 116 -8.15 3.92 -18.51
N TRP A 117 -8.88 3.90 -17.43
CA TRP A 117 -8.77 2.86 -16.41
C TRP A 117 -9.14 1.45 -16.87
N GLY A 118 -9.92 1.30 -17.93
CA GLY A 118 -10.33 0.01 -18.50
C GLY A 118 -9.45 -0.47 -19.65
N GLU A 119 -8.40 0.30 -20.02
CA GLU A 119 -7.47 -0.04 -21.10
C GLU A 119 -6.11 -0.43 -20.53
N HIS A 120 -5.43 -1.35 -21.23
CA HIS A 120 -4.07 -1.76 -20.88
C HIS A 120 -3.07 -0.65 -21.16
N HIS A 121 -2.18 -0.37 -20.20
CA HIS A 121 -1.09 0.60 -20.33
C HIS A 121 0.18 0.01 -19.72
N THR A 122 1.21 -0.15 -20.54
CA THR A 122 2.53 -0.53 -20.01
C THR A 122 3.10 0.59 -19.13
N PRO A 123 3.97 0.27 -18.15
CA PRO A 123 4.66 1.29 -17.36
C PRO A 123 5.42 2.31 -18.21
N GLN A 124 6.00 1.87 -19.33
CA GLN A 124 6.73 2.71 -20.29
C GLN A 124 5.78 3.70 -21.01
N GLU A 125 4.60 3.25 -21.44
CA GLU A 125 3.57 4.13 -22.02
C GLU A 125 3.09 5.19 -21.01
N ILE A 126 2.89 4.80 -19.76
CA ILE A 126 2.57 5.76 -18.69
C ILE A 126 3.66 6.83 -18.57
N LEU A 127 4.95 6.44 -18.61
CA LEU A 127 6.04 7.39 -18.55
C LEU A 127 6.07 8.33 -19.77
N GLN A 128 5.82 7.82 -20.98
CA GLN A 128 5.73 8.67 -22.18
C GLN A 128 4.61 9.73 -22.07
N ILE A 129 3.47 9.33 -21.55
CA ILE A 129 2.36 10.27 -21.31
C ILE A 129 2.78 11.32 -20.26
N ILE A 130 3.37 10.90 -19.14
CA ILE A 130 3.79 11.79 -18.04
C ILE A 130 4.86 12.79 -18.48
N LYS A 131 5.77 12.40 -19.37
CA LYS A 131 6.81 13.27 -19.93
C LYS A 131 6.23 14.55 -20.58
N GLY A 132 5.00 14.49 -21.09
CA GLY A 132 4.30 15.64 -21.68
C GLY A 132 3.77 16.67 -20.64
N TYR A 133 3.90 16.40 -19.33
CA TYR A 133 3.36 17.27 -18.29
C TYR A 133 4.48 17.93 -17.48
N LYS A 134 4.24 19.19 -17.05
CA LYS A 134 5.15 19.89 -16.14
C LYS A 134 5.05 19.33 -14.71
N LEU A 135 6.11 19.49 -13.92
CA LEU A 135 6.06 19.28 -12.49
C LEU A 135 5.00 20.19 -11.85
N LYS A 136 4.30 19.70 -10.84
CA LYS A 136 3.29 20.47 -10.08
C LYS A 136 3.92 21.55 -9.20
N PHE A 137 5.17 21.37 -8.80
CA PHE A 137 5.98 22.26 -7.95
C PHE A 137 7.45 21.89 -8.10
N PRO A 138 8.39 22.78 -7.74
CA PRO A 138 9.81 22.47 -7.73
C PRO A 138 10.15 21.30 -6.81
N VAL A 139 11.13 20.50 -7.23
CA VAL A 139 11.53 19.27 -6.54
C VAL A 139 11.91 19.55 -5.08
N GLY A 140 11.39 18.76 -4.16
CA GLY A 140 11.65 18.85 -2.72
C GLY A 140 10.82 19.90 -1.97
N GLU A 141 10.19 20.86 -2.64
CA GLU A 141 9.50 21.98 -1.94
C GLU A 141 8.19 21.61 -1.28
N LYS A 142 7.44 20.68 -1.89
CA LYS A 142 6.09 20.29 -1.43
C LYS A 142 5.92 18.79 -1.46
N TRP A 143 4.88 18.35 -0.79
CA TRP A 143 4.42 16.96 -0.82
C TRP A 143 3.15 16.83 -1.66
N SER A 144 3.14 15.88 -2.60
CA SER A 144 1.94 15.52 -3.34
C SER A 144 2.00 14.06 -3.73
N TYR A 145 1.10 13.27 -3.17
CA TYR A 145 0.99 11.85 -3.48
C TYR A 145 0.88 11.60 -4.99
N SER A 146 1.77 10.78 -5.53
CA SER A 146 1.79 10.41 -6.94
C SER A 146 2.08 8.93 -7.11
N ASN A 147 1.15 8.20 -7.71
CA ASN A 147 1.35 6.80 -8.08
C ASN A 147 2.45 6.65 -9.12
N THR A 148 2.63 7.65 -10.00
CA THR A 148 3.68 7.67 -11.02
C THR A 148 5.07 7.51 -10.43
N ASN A 149 5.33 8.06 -9.23
CA ASN A 149 6.61 7.89 -8.57
C ASN A 149 6.95 6.40 -8.37
N TYR A 150 5.97 5.59 -8.01
CA TYR A 150 6.16 4.17 -7.76
C TYR A 150 6.17 3.34 -9.04
N ILE A 151 5.53 3.79 -10.13
CA ILE A 151 5.76 3.24 -11.47
C ILE A 151 7.24 3.38 -11.84
N ILE A 152 7.82 4.58 -11.66
CA ILE A 152 9.24 4.86 -11.95
C ILE A 152 10.14 3.99 -11.06
N LEU A 153 9.85 3.87 -9.76
CA LEU A 153 10.62 3.01 -8.84
C LEU A 153 10.58 1.54 -9.27
N GLY A 154 9.43 1.04 -9.74
CA GLY A 154 9.33 -0.33 -10.28
C GLY A 154 10.22 -0.55 -11.49
N LEU A 155 10.24 0.39 -12.43
CA LEU A 155 11.12 0.33 -13.60
C LEU A 155 12.62 0.44 -13.21
N ILE A 156 12.96 1.24 -12.19
CA ILE A 156 14.34 1.29 -11.66
C ILE A 156 14.74 -0.06 -11.07
N ILE A 157 13.83 -0.73 -10.34
CA ILE A 157 14.07 -2.08 -9.82
C ILE A 157 14.40 -3.03 -10.98
N GLU A 158 13.63 -3.01 -12.07
CA GLU A 158 13.87 -3.86 -13.24
C GLU A 158 15.25 -3.58 -13.88
N MET A 159 15.56 -2.31 -14.12
CA MET A 159 16.81 -1.90 -14.76
C MET A 159 18.05 -2.27 -13.93
N VAL A 160 17.98 -2.09 -12.60
CA VAL A 160 19.11 -2.33 -11.69
C VAL A 160 19.28 -3.82 -11.38
N SER A 161 18.18 -4.57 -11.25
CA SER A 161 18.24 -5.99 -10.89
C SER A 161 18.38 -6.93 -12.09
N GLY A 162 17.99 -6.49 -13.29
CA GLY A 162 17.89 -7.34 -14.48
C GLY A 162 16.72 -8.31 -14.45
N MET A 163 15.80 -8.18 -13.48
CA MET A 163 14.59 -9.00 -13.31
C MET A 163 13.36 -8.15 -13.58
N SER A 164 12.23 -8.76 -14.00
CA SER A 164 10.96 -8.03 -13.93
C SER A 164 10.63 -7.67 -12.49
N TYR A 165 9.86 -6.59 -12.28
CA TYR A 165 9.42 -6.17 -10.95
C TYR A 165 8.73 -7.31 -10.20
N HIS A 166 7.85 -8.05 -10.87
CA HIS A 166 7.14 -9.20 -10.28
C HIS A 166 8.12 -10.30 -9.86
N GLN A 167 9.09 -10.65 -10.71
CA GLN A 167 10.13 -11.63 -10.34
C GLN A 167 10.97 -11.18 -9.16
N TYR A 168 11.35 -9.88 -9.12
CA TYR A 168 12.12 -9.35 -8.00
C TYR A 168 11.34 -9.44 -6.69
N VAL A 169 10.10 -8.97 -6.67
CA VAL A 169 9.24 -9.04 -5.47
C VAL A 169 9.00 -10.47 -5.03
N LYS A 170 8.70 -11.37 -5.96
CA LYS A 170 8.50 -12.80 -5.65
C LYS A 170 9.74 -13.42 -5.00
N ASN A 171 10.92 -13.21 -5.61
CA ASN A 171 12.17 -13.84 -5.18
C ASN A 171 12.74 -13.22 -3.88
N HIS A 172 12.59 -11.92 -3.71
CA HIS A 172 13.25 -11.18 -2.62
C HIS A 172 12.31 -10.75 -1.50
N ILE A 173 10.98 -10.87 -1.69
CA ILE A 173 9.99 -10.53 -0.67
C ILE A 173 9.09 -11.73 -0.36
N PHE A 174 8.32 -12.23 -1.34
CA PHE A 174 7.29 -13.25 -1.06
C PHE A 174 7.89 -14.57 -0.56
N ILE A 175 8.89 -15.10 -1.26
CA ILE A 175 9.55 -16.36 -0.87
C ILE A 175 10.24 -16.24 0.49
N PRO A 176 11.14 -15.24 0.74
CA PRO A 176 11.80 -15.10 2.03
C PRO A 176 10.87 -14.83 3.22
N ALA A 177 9.73 -14.17 2.97
CA ALA A 177 8.71 -13.91 3.99
C ALA A 177 7.68 -15.02 4.14
N ASN A 178 7.73 -16.10 3.34
CA ASN A 178 6.72 -17.18 3.27
C ASN A 178 5.32 -16.70 2.89
N MET A 179 5.21 -15.67 2.03
CA MET A 179 3.94 -15.11 1.53
C MET A 179 3.40 -15.96 0.37
N ASN A 180 3.01 -17.21 0.66
CA ASN A 180 2.64 -18.20 -0.36
C ASN A 180 1.26 -17.95 -1.01
N ASN A 181 0.46 -17.03 -0.46
CA ASN A 181 -0.85 -16.63 -0.98
C ASN A 181 -0.83 -15.19 -1.51
N SER A 182 0.33 -14.70 -1.95
CA SER A 182 0.49 -13.39 -2.56
C SER A 182 0.96 -13.54 -4.00
N GLY A 183 0.53 -12.61 -4.85
CA GLY A 183 0.85 -12.58 -6.28
C GLY A 183 0.49 -11.22 -6.88
N PHE A 184 0.19 -11.20 -8.17
CA PHE A 184 -0.07 -9.96 -8.92
C PHE A 184 -1.40 -10.05 -9.67
N CYS A 185 -2.04 -8.90 -9.88
CA CYS A 185 -3.38 -8.84 -10.46
C CYS A 185 -3.45 -9.23 -11.94
N ASP A 186 -2.34 -9.21 -12.67
CA ASP A 186 -2.21 -9.59 -14.08
C ASP A 186 -1.87 -11.08 -14.28
N GLU A 187 -1.62 -11.82 -13.20
CA GLU A 187 -1.44 -13.27 -13.21
C GLU A 187 -2.78 -13.99 -12.97
N GLU A 188 -2.90 -15.24 -13.41
CA GLU A 188 -4.07 -16.08 -13.11
C GLU A 188 -4.10 -16.53 -11.65
N GLU A 189 -4.37 -15.58 -10.78
CA GLU A 189 -4.42 -15.82 -9.33
C GLU A 189 -5.76 -16.44 -8.90
N LYS A 190 -5.67 -17.54 -8.17
CA LYS A 190 -6.85 -18.21 -7.60
C LYS A 190 -7.30 -17.54 -6.30
N ASN A 191 -8.57 -17.65 -5.98
CA ASN A 191 -9.19 -17.17 -4.73
C ASN A 191 -9.11 -15.64 -4.55
N VAL A 192 -9.02 -14.86 -5.63
CA VAL A 192 -9.12 -13.41 -5.55
C VAL A 192 -10.61 -13.04 -5.43
N ALA A 193 -10.93 -12.23 -4.42
CA ALA A 193 -12.30 -11.75 -4.24
C ALA A 193 -12.74 -10.85 -5.40
N ASN A 194 -14.00 -10.96 -5.83
CA ASN A 194 -14.61 -9.98 -6.72
C ASN A 194 -14.75 -8.63 -6.00
N ASN A 195 -14.72 -7.55 -6.76
CA ASN A 195 -14.86 -6.19 -6.25
C ASN A 195 -16.31 -5.71 -6.26
N TYR A 196 -16.69 -5.00 -5.20
CA TYR A 196 -18.04 -4.45 -5.03
C TYR A 196 -18.01 -2.98 -4.61
N ILE A 197 -19.05 -2.23 -5.00
CA ILE A 197 -19.29 -0.85 -4.57
C ILE A 197 -20.71 -0.79 -3.99
N LYS A 198 -20.82 -0.54 -2.71
CA LYS A 198 -22.12 -0.51 -1.97
C LYS A 198 -22.94 -1.80 -2.15
N GLY A 199 -22.25 -2.93 -2.24
CA GLY A 199 -22.88 -4.22 -2.40
C GLY A 199 -23.12 -4.68 -3.83
N GLU A 200 -23.05 -3.80 -4.81
CA GLU A 200 -23.17 -4.08 -6.23
C GLU A 200 -21.80 -4.37 -6.85
N LYS A 201 -21.76 -5.17 -7.93
CA LYS A 201 -20.51 -5.50 -8.62
C LYS A 201 -19.79 -4.23 -9.09
N GLY A 202 -18.51 -4.13 -8.78
CA GLY A 202 -17.67 -3.01 -9.20
C GLY A 202 -17.33 -3.05 -10.70
N PHE A 203 -16.90 -1.93 -11.23
CA PHE A 203 -16.49 -1.85 -12.63
C PHE A 203 -15.09 -2.43 -12.84
N TYR A 204 -14.81 -2.80 -14.09
CA TYR A 204 -13.49 -3.28 -14.47
C TYR A 204 -12.46 -2.14 -14.49
N MET A 205 -11.29 -2.39 -13.96
CA MET A 205 -10.09 -1.56 -14.10
C MET A 205 -8.94 -2.47 -14.51
N ASP A 206 -8.23 -2.12 -15.56
CA ASP A 206 -7.08 -2.89 -16.01
C ASP A 206 -5.95 -2.81 -14.96
N PRO A 207 -5.41 -3.95 -14.48
CA PRO A 207 -4.40 -3.96 -13.44
C PRO A 207 -3.07 -3.32 -13.85
N SER A 208 -2.77 -3.23 -15.15
CA SER A 208 -1.51 -2.67 -15.66
C SER A 208 -1.25 -1.23 -15.22
N ILE A 209 -2.32 -0.44 -15.00
CA ILE A 209 -2.19 0.95 -14.54
C ILE A 209 -1.68 1.07 -13.11
N TRP A 210 -1.66 -0.03 -12.35
CA TRP A 210 -1.21 -0.04 -10.96
C TRP A 210 0.25 -0.46 -10.83
N PHE A 211 0.72 -1.47 -11.57
CA PHE A 211 2.11 -1.95 -11.52
C PHE A 211 2.70 -1.84 -10.10
N ALA A 212 3.95 -1.42 -9.95
CA ALA A 212 4.65 -1.29 -8.67
C ALA A 212 4.04 -0.28 -7.65
N CYS A 213 2.94 0.39 -8.01
CA CYS A 213 2.23 1.27 -7.08
C CYS A 213 0.99 0.64 -6.44
N GLY A 214 0.52 -0.57 -6.92
CA GLY A 214 -0.74 -1.06 -6.42
C GLY A 214 -1.28 -2.39 -6.97
N ASP A 215 -0.51 -3.19 -7.70
CA ASP A 215 -0.98 -4.40 -8.41
C ASP A 215 -0.90 -5.71 -7.60
N ILE A 216 -0.36 -5.68 -6.38
CA ILE A 216 -0.24 -6.89 -5.55
C ILE A 216 -1.61 -7.34 -5.06
N VAL A 217 -1.84 -8.67 -5.13
CA VAL A 217 -2.91 -9.37 -4.41
C VAL A 217 -2.32 -10.14 -3.24
N SER A 218 -3.01 -10.12 -2.08
CA SER A 218 -2.50 -10.78 -0.88
C SER A 218 -3.64 -11.16 0.08
N THR A 219 -3.31 -11.92 1.12
CA THR A 219 -4.18 -12.20 2.27
C THR A 219 -3.74 -11.39 3.48
N VAL A 220 -4.61 -11.28 4.50
CA VAL A 220 -4.23 -10.65 5.79
C VAL A 220 -3.10 -11.41 6.47
N GLY A 221 -3.06 -12.75 6.32
CA GLY A 221 -2.02 -13.61 6.85
C GLY A 221 -0.66 -13.36 6.21
N ASP A 222 -0.62 -13.30 4.88
CA ASP A 222 0.64 -13.06 4.15
C ASP A 222 1.19 -11.65 4.43
N TYR A 223 0.32 -10.63 4.48
CA TYR A 223 0.78 -9.27 4.81
C TYR A 223 1.29 -9.18 6.27
N TYR A 224 0.73 -9.96 7.18
CA TYR A 224 1.29 -10.13 8.53
C TYR A 224 2.68 -10.79 8.50
N LEU A 225 2.87 -11.83 7.69
CA LEU A 225 4.18 -12.46 7.50
C LEU A 225 5.21 -11.48 6.92
N PHE A 226 4.80 -10.57 6.02
CA PHE A 226 5.64 -9.48 5.53
C PHE A 226 6.08 -8.55 6.67
N ASP A 227 5.15 -8.08 7.52
CA ASP A 227 5.49 -7.27 8.70
C ASP A 227 6.49 -8.01 9.61
N ARG A 228 6.23 -9.30 9.90
CA ARG A 228 7.14 -10.10 10.73
C ARG A 228 8.51 -10.28 10.11
N ALA A 229 8.59 -10.57 8.83
CA ALA A 229 9.87 -10.75 8.13
C ALA A 229 10.73 -9.46 8.15
N ILE A 230 10.11 -8.29 8.16
CA ILE A 230 10.80 -7.01 8.36
C ILE A 230 11.31 -6.89 9.80
N GLN A 231 10.48 -7.17 10.81
CA GLN A 231 10.86 -7.09 12.22
C GLN A 231 11.98 -8.05 12.58
N ASP A 232 11.94 -9.25 12.00
CA ASP A 232 12.95 -10.30 12.21
C ASP A 232 14.26 -10.07 11.42
N GLY A 233 14.35 -8.98 10.65
CA GLY A 233 15.54 -8.66 9.85
C GLY A 233 15.78 -9.59 8.65
N LYS A 234 14.79 -10.39 8.26
CA LYS A 234 14.91 -11.35 7.14
C LYS A 234 14.96 -10.67 5.78
N LEU A 235 14.27 -9.55 5.63
CA LEU A 235 14.14 -8.85 4.35
C LEU A 235 15.12 -7.69 4.19
N LEU A 236 15.52 -7.05 5.30
CA LEU A 236 16.36 -5.87 5.30
C LEU A 236 16.97 -5.67 6.69
N LYS A 237 18.19 -5.14 6.77
CA LYS A 237 18.82 -4.84 8.07
C LYS A 237 18.00 -3.83 8.86
N THR A 238 17.89 -4.06 10.18
CA THR A 238 17.11 -3.21 11.09
C THR A 238 17.45 -1.73 11.01
N GLN A 239 18.72 -1.39 10.78
CA GLN A 239 19.16 0.00 10.62
C GLN A 239 18.49 0.69 9.43
N ILE A 240 18.35 -0.03 8.29
CA ILE A 240 17.74 0.49 7.08
C ILE A 240 16.21 0.55 7.22
N VAL A 241 15.61 -0.44 7.89
CA VAL A 241 14.19 -0.38 8.27
C VAL A 241 13.89 0.86 9.11
N LYS A 242 14.73 1.18 10.09
CA LYS A 242 14.60 2.42 10.87
C LYS A 242 14.70 3.67 10.01
N GLU A 243 15.57 3.66 8.97
CA GLU A 243 15.67 4.77 8.01
C GLU A 243 14.37 4.92 7.21
N MET A 244 13.79 3.82 6.68
CA MET A 244 12.50 3.86 5.98
C MET A 244 11.38 4.46 6.84
N GLN A 245 11.43 4.25 8.16
CA GLN A 245 10.44 4.68 9.14
C GLN A 245 10.70 6.09 9.72
N LYS A 246 11.70 6.81 9.23
CA LYS A 246 11.88 8.23 9.56
C LYS A 246 10.95 9.11 8.75
N PRO A 247 10.48 10.24 9.30
CA PRO A 247 9.74 11.23 8.52
C PRO A 247 10.71 12.02 7.62
N HIS A 248 10.87 11.56 6.38
CA HIS A 248 11.64 12.27 5.36
C HIS A 248 10.88 13.48 4.80
N HIS A 249 9.55 13.42 4.83
CA HIS A 249 8.68 14.59 4.74
C HIS A 249 7.95 14.75 6.08
N ASP A 250 8.14 15.89 6.73
CA ASP A 250 7.50 16.23 8.01
C ASP A 250 6.58 17.45 7.83
N GLY A 251 5.45 17.22 7.17
CA GLY A 251 4.42 18.23 6.95
C GLY A 251 3.37 18.28 8.04
N LYS A 252 2.65 19.42 8.12
CA LYS A 252 1.56 19.61 9.09
C LYS A 252 0.49 18.53 9.08
N TYR A 253 0.21 17.96 7.88
CA TYR A 253 -0.88 17.01 7.70
C TYR A 253 -0.41 15.58 7.45
N VAL A 254 0.77 15.40 6.87
CA VAL A 254 1.33 14.09 6.52
C VAL A 254 2.80 14.08 6.90
N LYS A 255 3.21 13.06 7.63
CA LYS A 255 4.61 12.68 7.81
C LYS A 255 4.81 11.39 7.00
N TYR A 256 5.78 11.41 6.08
CA TYR A 256 5.99 10.33 5.14
C TYR A 256 7.45 9.89 5.15
N GLY A 257 7.66 8.58 5.32
CA GLY A 257 8.95 7.93 5.18
C GLY A 257 9.13 7.33 3.79
N TYR A 258 9.87 6.24 3.67
CA TYR A 258 9.99 5.51 2.41
C TYR A 258 8.85 4.51 2.29
N GLY A 259 7.83 4.87 1.53
CA GLY A 259 6.64 4.06 1.30
C GLY A 259 5.68 3.95 2.49
N LEU A 260 5.87 4.71 3.55
CA LEU A 260 5.13 4.61 4.80
C LEU A 260 4.64 5.96 5.29
N ILE A 261 3.40 6.02 5.73
CA ILE A 261 2.85 7.15 6.49
C ILE A 261 3.23 6.94 7.96
N ILE A 262 3.75 7.99 8.58
CA ILE A 262 4.20 7.97 9.98
C ILE A 262 3.22 8.78 10.81
N LYS A 263 2.75 8.21 11.92
CA LYS A 263 1.80 8.85 12.82
C LYS A 263 2.23 8.68 14.28
N LYS A 264 1.61 9.49 15.13
CA LYS A 264 1.60 9.29 16.58
C LYS A 264 0.16 9.28 17.04
N HIS A 265 -0.33 8.11 17.43
CA HIS A 265 -1.67 7.91 17.98
C HIS A 265 -1.54 7.19 19.32
N PHE A 266 -2.42 7.51 20.28
CA PHE A 266 -2.46 6.87 21.61
C PHE A 266 -1.12 6.93 22.35
N ASP A 267 -0.33 8.01 22.11
CA ASP A 267 1.04 8.21 22.59
C ASP A 267 2.08 7.22 22.05
N CYS A 268 1.68 6.34 21.13
CA CYS A 268 2.53 5.37 20.45
C CYS A 268 2.86 5.83 19.03
N LYS A 269 4.09 5.59 18.57
CA LYS A 269 4.49 5.77 17.17
C LYS A 269 3.86 4.68 16.33
N SER A 270 3.18 5.04 15.25
CA SER A 270 2.71 4.07 14.26
C SER A 270 3.24 4.36 12.86
N ILE A 271 3.42 3.30 12.11
CA ILE A 271 3.65 3.32 10.67
C ILE A 271 2.46 2.66 9.99
N CYS A 272 2.01 3.22 8.88
CA CYS A 272 0.85 2.68 8.19
C CYS A 272 0.91 2.95 6.68
N HIS A 273 0.11 2.20 5.95
CA HIS A 273 -0.32 2.57 4.61
C HIS A 273 -1.73 2.03 4.36
N GLY A 274 -2.56 2.83 3.70
CA GLY A 274 -3.85 2.39 3.20
C GLY A 274 -3.78 2.13 1.70
N GLY A 275 -4.62 1.23 1.20
CA GLY A 275 -4.85 1.02 -0.22
C GLY A 275 -6.31 1.31 -0.59
N GLY A 276 -6.53 1.86 -1.77
CA GLY A 276 -7.86 2.09 -2.30
C GLY A 276 -7.83 2.03 -3.81
N ILE A 277 -8.72 1.22 -4.37
CA ILE A 277 -8.94 1.14 -5.80
C ILE A 277 -10.39 1.50 -6.05
N ALA A 278 -10.60 2.43 -6.97
CA ALA A 278 -11.91 3.04 -7.18
C ALA A 278 -13.02 2.05 -7.56
N ASN A 279 -12.65 0.85 -7.99
CA ASN A 279 -13.57 -0.21 -8.37
C ASN A 279 -14.11 -1.06 -7.21
N GLY A 280 -13.63 -0.86 -5.97
CA GLY A 280 -14.23 -1.58 -4.83
C GLY A 280 -13.26 -2.03 -3.73
N TYR A 281 -11.98 -2.25 -4.02
CA TYR A 281 -11.05 -2.72 -3.00
C TYR A 281 -10.57 -1.61 -2.09
N THR A 282 -10.51 -1.91 -0.79
CA THR A 282 -9.85 -1.05 0.20
C THR A 282 -9.02 -1.88 1.15
N SER A 283 -7.90 -1.33 1.60
CA SER A 283 -6.99 -2.02 2.49
C SER A 283 -6.37 -1.06 3.52
N HIS A 284 -5.90 -1.62 4.61
CA HIS A 284 -5.17 -0.88 5.63
C HIS A 284 -4.19 -1.78 6.36
N PHE A 285 -2.98 -1.28 6.53
CA PHE A 285 -1.95 -1.81 7.42
C PHE A 285 -1.55 -0.71 8.38
N GLU A 286 -1.52 -0.99 9.67
CA GLU A 286 -0.98 -0.11 10.70
C GLU A 286 -0.23 -0.93 11.75
N LYS A 287 1.01 -0.55 12.01
CA LYS A 287 1.88 -1.10 13.04
C LYS A 287 2.12 -0.05 14.11
N TYR A 288 1.71 -0.32 15.33
CA TYR A 288 2.07 0.42 16.54
C TYR A 288 3.38 -0.16 17.06
N ILE A 289 4.47 0.60 16.87
CA ILE A 289 5.83 0.07 16.99
C ILE A 289 6.16 -0.29 18.46
N ASP A 290 5.85 0.63 19.37
CA ASP A 290 6.23 0.50 20.78
C ASP A 290 5.44 -0.61 21.51
N ASP A 291 4.21 -0.86 21.06
CA ASP A 291 3.29 -1.85 21.68
C ASP A 291 3.25 -3.19 20.93
N ASP A 292 4.02 -3.33 19.84
CA ASP A 292 4.02 -4.48 18.93
C ASP A 292 2.60 -4.92 18.51
N ILE A 293 1.75 -3.95 18.14
CA ILE A 293 0.40 -4.22 17.65
C ILE A 293 0.38 -4.02 16.13
N THR A 294 -0.10 -5.02 15.39
CA THR A 294 -0.31 -4.95 13.94
C THR A 294 -1.79 -5.11 13.64
N ILE A 295 -2.34 -4.23 12.83
CA ILE A 295 -3.72 -4.25 12.35
C ILE A 295 -3.70 -4.29 10.83
N ILE A 296 -4.34 -5.31 10.24
CA ILE A 296 -4.47 -5.48 8.80
C ILE A 296 -5.94 -5.65 8.47
N VAL A 297 -6.44 -4.84 7.53
CA VAL A 297 -7.82 -4.91 7.04
C VAL A 297 -7.77 -4.94 5.52
N LEU A 298 -8.35 -5.97 4.91
CA LEU A 298 -8.52 -6.08 3.46
C LEU A 298 -10.01 -6.21 3.17
N SER A 299 -10.53 -5.42 2.25
CA SER A 299 -11.96 -5.39 1.93
C SER A 299 -12.18 -5.30 0.43
N ASN A 300 -13.21 -5.98 -0.03
CA ASN A 300 -13.64 -6.01 -1.42
C ASN A 300 -14.96 -5.28 -1.69
N ASP A 301 -15.45 -4.53 -0.72
CA ASP A 301 -16.69 -3.73 -0.89
C ASP A 301 -16.47 -2.27 -0.44
N LEU A 302 -16.53 -1.34 -1.37
CA LEU A 302 -16.38 0.09 -1.13
C LEU A 302 -17.72 0.71 -0.70
N VAL A 303 -17.95 0.87 0.60
CA VAL A 303 -19.14 1.52 1.16
C VAL A 303 -19.00 3.06 1.21
N LYS A 304 -20.12 3.79 1.24
CA LYS A 304 -20.22 5.25 1.08
C LYS A 304 -19.25 6.12 1.90
N TYR A 305 -18.87 5.69 3.10
CA TYR A 305 -17.95 6.45 3.98
C TYR A 305 -16.48 6.34 3.57
N GLN A 306 -16.18 5.56 2.55
CA GLN A 306 -14.83 5.22 2.11
C GLN A 306 -14.30 6.14 1.00
N PHE A 307 -15.16 6.99 0.44
CA PHE A 307 -14.81 7.86 -0.70
C PHE A 307 -14.02 9.13 -0.32
N LEU A 308 -13.88 9.45 0.97
CA LEU A 308 -13.42 10.77 1.44
C LEU A 308 -11.92 10.85 1.77
N SER A 309 -11.12 9.81 1.54
CA SER A 309 -9.68 9.89 1.74
C SER A 309 -8.89 9.28 0.58
N LEU A 310 -7.94 10.01 0.06
CA LEU A 310 -6.90 9.53 -0.84
C LEU A 310 -6.13 8.39 -0.14
N GLY A 311 -6.24 7.16 -0.64
CA GLY A 311 -5.43 6.04 -0.18
C GLY A 311 -6.06 5.13 0.89
N GLY A 312 -7.28 4.63 0.69
CA GLY A 312 -7.79 3.47 1.45
C GLY A 312 -8.78 3.75 2.57
N ALA A 313 -9.70 4.66 2.35
CA ALA A 313 -10.66 5.18 3.34
C ALA A 313 -11.41 4.12 4.15
N GLY A 314 -11.85 3.04 3.55
CA GLY A 314 -12.65 2.06 4.26
C GLY A 314 -11.86 1.16 5.17
N GLY A 315 -10.80 0.56 4.67
CA GLY A 315 -9.88 -0.22 5.48
C GLY A 315 -9.29 0.62 6.60
N THR A 316 -8.89 1.86 6.29
CA THR A 316 -8.34 2.81 7.29
C THR A 316 -9.35 3.17 8.37
N TYR A 317 -10.64 3.35 8.03
CA TYR A 317 -11.68 3.60 9.05
C TYR A 317 -11.80 2.42 10.01
N ILE A 318 -11.97 1.21 9.48
CA ILE A 318 -12.07 -0.02 10.29
C ILE A 318 -10.81 -0.23 11.13
N GLY A 319 -9.61 -0.06 10.56
CA GLY A 319 -8.35 -0.20 11.30
C GLY A 319 -8.25 0.76 12.49
N ARG A 320 -8.69 2.00 12.32
CA ARG A 320 -8.71 3.01 13.40
C ARG A 320 -9.76 2.71 14.47
N GLU A 321 -10.93 2.22 14.11
CA GLU A 321 -11.93 1.77 15.07
C GLU A 321 -11.40 0.59 15.91
N ILE A 322 -10.72 -0.38 15.26
CA ILE A 322 -10.05 -1.48 15.94
C ILE A 322 -9.00 -0.94 16.92
N ALA A 323 -8.13 -0.03 16.49
CA ALA A 323 -7.13 0.59 17.34
C ALA A 323 -7.77 1.32 18.52
N SER A 324 -8.85 2.08 18.29
CA SER A 324 -9.60 2.76 19.36
C SER A 324 -10.15 1.79 20.41
N LEU A 325 -10.63 0.63 19.97
CA LEU A 325 -11.08 -0.44 20.87
C LEU A 325 -9.93 -1.03 21.68
N ILE A 326 -8.79 -1.28 21.01
CA ILE A 326 -7.59 -1.84 21.65
C ILE A 326 -7.06 -0.91 22.74
N TYR A 327 -6.99 0.39 22.47
CA TYR A 327 -6.47 1.38 23.41
C TYR A 327 -7.52 1.92 24.40
N GLY A 328 -8.78 1.55 24.25
CA GLY A 328 -9.88 2.07 25.09
C GLY A 328 -10.08 3.57 24.99
N LYS A 329 -9.58 4.19 23.90
CA LYS A 329 -9.62 5.63 23.67
C LYS A 329 -10.31 5.92 22.33
N LYS A 330 -11.30 6.83 22.32
CA LYS A 330 -11.88 7.30 21.05
C LYS A 330 -10.85 8.15 20.30
N LEU A 331 -10.64 7.85 19.02
CA LEU A 331 -9.98 8.80 18.13
C LEU A 331 -10.86 10.04 18.06
N GLY A 332 -10.30 11.20 18.39
CA GLY A 332 -11.00 12.49 18.26
C GLY A 332 -11.56 12.64 16.85
N ALA A 333 -12.68 13.37 16.75
CA ALA A 333 -13.42 13.56 15.52
C ALA A 333 -12.47 13.79 14.33
N PHE A 334 -12.63 13.03 13.26
CA PHE A 334 -11.81 13.04 12.06
C PHE A 334 -11.53 14.46 11.58
N LYS A 335 -10.40 15.04 11.95
CA LYS A 335 -9.84 16.09 11.14
C LYS A 335 -9.52 15.44 9.80
N LYS A 336 -10.17 15.92 8.73
CA LYS A 336 -9.94 15.53 7.36
C LYS A 336 -8.44 15.37 7.15
N ILE A 337 -7.98 14.14 6.99
CA ILE A 337 -6.60 13.83 6.67
C ILE A 337 -6.64 13.41 5.21
N PHE A 338 -5.96 14.20 4.42
CA PHE A 338 -5.72 13.97 3.00
C PHE A 338 -4.93 12.69 2.79
#